data_5e8231bc4a887a29711fd1716bd33335
#
_entry.id   5e8231bc4a887a29711fd1716bd33335
#
_cell.length_a   1.000
_cell.length_b   1.000
_cell.length_c   1.000
_cell.angle_alpha   90.00
_cell.angle_beta   90.00
_cell.angle_gamma   90.00
#
_symmetry.space_group_name_H-M   'P 1'
#
loop_
_entity.id
_entity.type
_entity.pdbx_description
1 polymer ?
#
loop_
_entity_poly.entity_id
_entity_poly.type
_entity_poly.pdbx_seq_one_letter_code
_entity_poly.pdbx_strand_id
1 'polypeptide(L)'
;AAAADPMWAYQKLYVGDVVYRDYDGYVMQEGAFFQLEYNKDKLAAFVSGSLSNTGYWRVDRFYYDKEHEKSETVNFLGFTAKGGANYNLTENHNVFFNVGAISRAPKFSYGAFMQATSSNATNPNAVNEKIFSAELGYGFRNRMLTANVNLYYTKWMDKTMTTGTDLGYTRANINMSGVEATHMGAELDLKFKPFNWMELTGMFSYGDWKWGSNAKGYFFSEQGGQPLDKNGNVTELLGPDHAWAIINMDGVRVGGSAQTTAAVGLNVNVNKDIRVGADWTYYGRNYSYYQVDGTLLSINKENTLDDPWKIPAASMIDLNASWKFKIGALDAVFSGNVNNLLNYQYIEKAWNPKGKVATDENVYVFYTLGRTYSLRLRVNF
;
A
#
# COMPACT_ATOMS: atom_id res chain seq x y z
N ALA A 1 -14.92 -18.03 -25.69
CA ALA A 1 -16.21 -18.74 -25.62
C ALA A 1 -17.39 -17.75 -25.70
N ALA A 2 -17.65 -16.96 -24.67
CA ALA A 2 -18.83 -16.06 -24.66
C ALA A 2 -18.76 -14.95 -25.75
N ALA A 3 -17.59 -14.43 -26.05
CA ALA A 3 -17.42 -13.42 -27.11
C ALA A 3 -17.46 -14.03 -28.52
N ALA A 4 -17.14 -15.34 -28.64
CA ALA A 4 -17.15 -16.05 -29.91
C ALA A 4 -18.50 -16.75 -30.20
N ASP A 5 -19.36 -16.90 -29.20
CA ASP A 5 -20.71 -17.54 -29.35
C ASP A 5 -21.82 -16.48 -29.09
N PRO A 6 -22.46 -15.95 -30.16
CA PRO A 6 -23.55 -15.00 -30.02
C PRO A 6 -24.76 -15.54 -29.23
N MET A 7 -24.92 -16.85 -29.15
CA MET A 7 -26.01 -17.49 -28.43
C MET A 7 -25.71 -17.76 -26.96
N TRP A 8 -24.50 -17.48 -26.49
CA TRP A 8 -24.09 -17.74 -25.11
C TRP A 8 -25.03 -17.10 -24.08
N ALA A 9 -25.45 -15.86 -24.29
CA ALA A 9 -26.36 -15.12 -23.41
C ALA A 9 -27.75 -15.78 -23.25
N TYR A 10 -28.12 -16.71 -24.13
CA TYR A 10 -29.40 -17.41 -24.12
C TYR A 10 -29.26 -18.86 -23.63
N GLN A 11 -28.04 -19.30 -23.27
CA GLN A 11 -27.82 -20.65 -22.76
C GLN A 11 -28.33 -20.74 -21.32
N LYS A 12 -28.93 -21.91 -20.99
CA LYS A 12 -29.27 -22.21 -19.60
C LYS A 12 -28.03 -22.61 -18.85
N LEU A 13 -27.71 -21.84 -17.79
CA LEU A 13 -26.54 -22.08 -16.95
C LEU A 13 -26.91 -22.92 -15.73
N TYR A 14 -25.98 -23.77 -15.28
CA TYR A 14 -26.12 -24.65 -14.13
C TYR A 14 -25.03 -24.33 -13.10
N VAL A 15 -25.19 -24.85 -11.87
CA VAL A 15 -24.15 -24.73 -10.83
C VAL A 15 -22.88 -25.43 -11.31
N GLY A 16 -21.77 -24.65 -11.35
CA GLY A 16 -20.47 -25.07 -11.87
C GLY A 16 -20.13 -24.50 -13.26
N ASP A 17 -21.09 -23.90 -13.96
CA ASP A 17 -20.82 -23.22 -15.22
C ASP A 17 -20.13 -21.88 -14.99
N VAL A 18 -19.25 -21.52 -15.91
CA VAL A 18 -18.56 -20.22 -15.90
C VAL A 18 -19.50 -19.15 -16.44
N VAL A 19 -19.85 -18.18 -15.59
CA VAL A 19 -20.86 -17.16 -15.92
C VAL A 19 -20.28 -15.78 -16.22
N TYR A 20 -19.03 -15.50 -15.84
CA TYR A 20 -18.49 -14.15 -15.91
C TYR A 20 -17.02 -14.07 -16.35
N ARG A 21 -16.14 -14.93 -15.82
CA ARG A 21 -14.69 -14.90 -16.08
C ARG A 21 -14.12 -16.30 -16.04
N ASP A 22 -13.23 -16.60 -16.98
CA ASP A 22 -12.38 -17.79 -16.95
C ASP A 22 -11.02 -17.41 -17.54
N TYR A 23 -10.11 -16.94 -16.70
CA TYR A 23 -8.76 -16.60 -17.12
C TYR A 23 -7.71 -16.95 -16.08
N ASP A 24 -6.52 -17.24 -16.55
CA ASP A 24 -5.32 -17.39 -15.75
C ASP A 24 -4.34 -16.25 -16.05
N GLY A 25 -3.74 -15.69 -15.01
CA GLY A 25 -2.62 -14.74 -15.11
C GLY A 25 -1.32 -15.43 -14.74
N TYR A 26 -0.32 -15.31 -15.58
CA TYR A 26 1.00 -15.90 -15.39
C TYR A 26 2.04 -14.83 -15.14
N VAL A 27 2.90 -15.10 -14.17
CA VAL A 27 4.04 -14.25 -13.82
C VAL A 27 5.28 -15.11 -13.79
N MET A 28 6.27 -14.77 -14.61
CA MET A 28 7.58 -15.37 -14.59
C MET A 28 8.60 -14.34 -14.10
N GLN A 29 9.38 -14.71 -13.11
CA GLN A 29 10.42 -13.84 -12.55
C GLN A 29 11.75 -14.54 -12.56
N GLU A 30 12.74 -13.85 -13.10
CA GLU A 30 14.12 -14.29 -13.17
C GLU A 30 15.02 -13.17 -12.66
N GLY A 31 16.09 -13.50 -11.97
CA GLY A 31 16.98 -12.46 -11.49
C GLY A 31 18.25 -12.99 -10.85
N ALA A 32 19.18 -12.07 -10.70
CA ALA A 32 20.41 -12.27 -9.96
C ALA A 32 20.61 -11.12 -8.98
N PHE A 33 21.22 -11.42 -7.85
CA PHE A 33 21.51 -10.42 -6.83
C PHE A 33 22.91 -10.64 -6.24
N PHE A 34 23.45 -9.58 -5.67
CA PHE A 34 24.65 -9.62 -4.84
C PHE A 34 24.47 -8.74 -3.61
N GLN A 35 25.21 -9.07 -2.56
CA GLN A 35 25.34 -8.25 -1.37
C GLN A 35 26.77 -8.37 -0.85
N LEU A 36 27.36 -7.24 -0.52
CA LEU A 36 28.66 -7.13 0.12
C LEU A 36 28.50 -6.38 1.42
N GLU A 37 29.13 -6.91 2.47
CA GLU A 37 29.11 -6.31 3.80
C GLU A 37 30.56 -6.07 4.28
N TYR A 38 30.74 -4.95 4.93
CA TYR A 38 32.00 -4.55 5.55
C TYR A 38 31.76 -4.20 7.01
N ASN A 39 32.42 -4.92 7.90
CA ASN A 39 32.37 -4.69 9.33
C ASN A 39 33.78 -4.56 9.87
N LYS A 40 34.15 -3.38 10.35
CA LYS A 40 35.42 -3.17 11.01
C LYS A 40 35.30 -2.06 12.05
N ASP A 41 35.77 -2.35 13.26
CA ASP A 41 35.79 -1.43 14.41
C ASP A 41 34.43 -0.76 14.65
N LYS A 42 34.33 0.54 14.33
CA LYS A 42 33.13 1.35 14.52
C LYS A 42 32.23 1.44 13.29
N LEU A 43 32.68 0.92 12.14
CA LEU A 43 31.97 1.04 10.87
C LEU A 43 31.40 -0.29 10.42
N ALA A 44 30.10 -0.32 10.18
CA ALA A 44 29.42 -1.34 9.42
C ALA A 44 28.83 -0.71 8.16
N ALA A 45 29.07 -1.29 7.00
CA ALA A 45 28.54 -0.79 5.72
C ALA A 45 28.12 -1.95 4.84
N PHE A 46 27.18 -1.72 3.95
CA PHE A 46 26.76 -2.69 2.95
C PHE A 46 26.49 -2.02 1.61
N VAL A 47 26.61 -2.79 0.55
CA VAL A 47 26.09 -2.50 -0.77
C VAL A 47 25.41 -3.75 -1.30
N SER A 48 24.25 -3.59 -1.93
CA SER A 48 23.53 -4.68 -2.58
C SER A 48 22.96 -4.23 -3.91
N GLY A 49 22.86 -5.15 -4.84
CA GLY A 49 22.26 -4.91 -6.14
C GLY A 49 21.54 -6.14 -6.66
N SER A 50 20.54 -5.93 -7.47
CA SER A 50 19.87 -6.99 -8.23
C SER A 50 19.47 -6.52 -9.61
N LEU A 51 19.42 -7.46 -10.54
CA LEU A 51 18.78 -7.32 -11.84
C LEU A 51 17.72 -8.39 -11.94
N SER A 52 16.55 -8.03 -12.45
CA SER A 52 15.43 -8.96 -12.59
C SER A 52 14.70 -8.73 -13.91
N ASN A 53 14.13 -9.79 -14.47
CA ASN A 53 13.15 -9.72 -15.53
C ASN A 53 11.82 -10.24 -14.99
N THR A 54 10.72 -9.52 -15.24
CA THR A 54 9.37 -9.97 -14.93
C THR A 54 8.58 -10.08 -16.22
N GLY A 55 8.22 -11.29 -16.58
CA GLY A 55 7.38 -11.60 -17.74
C GLY A 55 5.93 -11.81 -17.31
N TYR A 56 5.00 -11.21 -18.02
CA TYR A 56 3.56 -11.35 -17.79
C TYR A 56 2.87 -11.84 -19.06
N TRP A 57 1.98 -12.82 -18.92
CA TRP A 57 1.01 -13.20 -19.95
C TRP A 57 -0.26 -13.71 -19.29
N ARG A 58 -1.33 -13.78 -20.05
CA ARG A 58 -2.62 -14.33 -19.59
C ARG A 58 -3.22 -15.27 -20.63
N VAL A 59 -4.08 -16.15 -20.16
CA VAL A 59 -4.89 -17.04 -20.99
C VAL A 59 -6.34 -16.83 -20.57
N ASP A 60 -7.19 -16.37 -21.50
CA ASP A 60 -8.59 -16.07 -21.24
C ASP A 60 -9.48 -16.95 -22.12
N ARG A 61 -10.20 -17.85 -21.49
CA ARG A 61 -11.08 -18.82 -22.13
C ARG A 61 -12.54 -18.36 -22.22
N PHE A 62 -12.83 -17.19 -21.64
CA PHE A 62 -14.18 -16.65 -21.60
C PHE A 62 -14.44 -15.63 -22.72
N TYR A 63 -13.57 -14.65 -22.88
CA TYR A 63 -13.74 -13.57 -23.85
C TYR A 63 -13.10 -13.85 -25.22
N TYR A 64 -12.24 -14.84 -25.32
CA TYR A 64 -11.48 -15.16 -26.53
C TYR A 64 -11.73 -16.60 -27.01
N ASP A 65 -11.62 -16.81 -28.32
CA ASP A 65 -11.59 -18.16 -28.91
C ASP A 65 -10.25 -18.87 -28.62
N LYS A 66 -10.16 -20.13 -29.01
CA LYS A 66 -9.00 -20.98 -28.72
C LYS A 66 -7.69 -20.48 -29.36
N GLU A 67 -7.77 -19.78 -30.49
CA GLU A 67 -6.60 -19.27 -31.19
C GLU A 67 -6.08 -17.99 -30.57
N HIS A 68 -6.96 -17.19 -29.92
CA HIS A 68 -6.66 -15.88 -29.35
C HIS A 68 -6.69 -15.87 -27.81
N GLU A 69 -6.91 -17.01 -27.14
CA GLU A 69 -7.02 -17.08 -25.67
C GLU A 69 -5.75 -16.64 -24.95
N LYS A 70 -4.57 -16.83 -25.55
CA LYS A 70 -3.28 -16.46 -24.99
C LYS A 70 -2.86 -15.06 -25.45
N SER A 71 -2.54 -14.20 -24.50
CA SER A 71 -1.98 -12.86 -24.75
C SER A 71 -0.53 -12.93 -25.23
N GLU A 72 -0.03 -11.81 -25.73
CA GLU A 72 1.41 -11.57 -25.81
C GLU A 72 2.06 -11.67 -24.42
N THR A 73 3.35 -12.01 -24.43
CA THR A 73 4.19 -11.93 -23.24
C THR A 73 4.90 -10.59 -23.20
N VAL A 74 4.65 -9.81 -22.15
CA VAL A 74 5.32 -8.55 -21.91
C VAL A 74 6.37 -8.70 -20.83
N ASN A 75 7.57 -8.16 -21.06
CA ASN A 75 8.72 -8.30 -20.18
C ASN A 75 9.19 -6.94 -19.67
N PHE A 76 9.51 -6.88 -18.38
CA PHE A 76 9.98 -5.68 -17.69
C PHE A 76 11.30 -5.98 -16.98
N LEU A 77 12.38 -5.35 -17.46
CA LEU A 77 13.68 -5.40 -16.80
C LEU A 77 13.68 -4.43 -15.63
N GLY A 78 13.93 -4.97 -14.44
CA GLY A 78 14.01 -4.22 -13.21
C GLY A 78 15.41 -4.29 -12.58
N PHE A 79 15.68 -3.36 -11.67
CA PHE A 79 16.88 -3.39 -10.86
C PHE A 79 16.60 -2.91 -9.44
N THR A 80 17.48 -3.32 -8.53
CA THR A 80 17.60 -2.72 -7.20
C THR A 80 19.06 -2.37 -6.94
N ALA A 81 19.30 -1.18 -6.41
CA ALA A 81 20.62 -0.78 -5.91
C ALA A 81 20.41 -0.16 -4.52
N LYS A 82 21.07 -0.71 -3.49
CA LYS A 82 20.97 -0.22 -2.12
C LYS A 82 22.35 -0.16 -1.50
N GLY A 83 22.56 0.82 -0.63
CA GLY A 83 23.75 0.93 0.17
C GLY A 83 23.46 1.66 1.45
N GLY A 84 24.26 1.37 2.47
CA GLY A 84 24.11 2.03 3.76
C GLY A 84 25.35 1.84 4.62
N ALA A 85 25.44 2.67 5.62
CA ALA A 85 26.48 2.60 6.62
C ALA A 85 25.94 2.95 8.00
N ASN A 86 26.47 2.29 9.00
CA ASN A 86 26.29 2.63 10.41
C ASN A 86 27.66 2.90 11.02
N TYR A 87 27.78 4.01 11.71
CA TYR A 87 29.01 4.40 12.42
C TYR A 87 28.74 4.56 13.91
N ASN A 88 29.41 3.78 14.72
CA ASN A 88 29.35 3.85 16.18
C ASN A 88 30.26 5.00 16.66
N LEU A 89 29.65 6.15 16.96
CA LEU A 89 30.37 7.32 17.51
C LEU A 89 31.05 6.96 18.84
N THR A 90 30.31 6.31 19.69
CA THR A 90 30.73 5.73 20.97
C THR A 90 30.10 4.35 21.17
N GLU A 91 30.31 3.72 22.32
CA GLU A 91 29.62 2.47 22.70
C GLU A 91 28.10 2.63 22.80
N ASN A 92 27.63 3.84 23.04
CA ASN A 92 26.23 4.16 23.29
C ASN A 92 25.54 4.91 22.17
N HIS A 93 26.28 5.47 21.20
CA HIS A 93 25.79 6.38 20.17
C HIS A 93 26.17 5.88 18.80
N ASN A 94 25.22 5.81 17.89
CA ASN A 94 25.47 5.53 16.50
C ASN A 94 24.68 6.46 15.57
N VAL A 95 25.19 6.63 14.38
CA VAL A 95 24.49 7.25 13.25
C VAL A 95 24.45 6.27 12.10
N PHE A 96 23.37 6.28 11.34
CA PHE A 96 23.28 5.46 10.15
C PHE A 96 22.67 6.26 8.99
N PHE A 97 23.04 5.82 7.81
CA PHE A 97 22.51 6.33 6.55
C PHE A 97 22.22 5.17 5.61
N ASN A 98 21.06 5.18 4.98
CA ASN A 98 20.66 4.23 3.95
C ASN A 98 20.17 4.98 2.71
N VAL A 99 20.47 4.45 1.53
CA VAL A 99 19.96 4.93 0.26
C VAL A 99 19.60 3.75 -0.62
N GLY A 100 18.54 3.89 -1.39
CA GLY A 100 18.11 2.86 -2.33
C GLY A 100 17.41 3.43 -3.56
N ALA A 101 17.67 2.78 -4.69
CA ALA A 101 16.96 3.00 -5.94
C ALA A 101 16.43 1.66 -6.44
N ILE A 102 15.15 1.64 -6.81
CA ILE A 102 14.46 0.43 -7.26
C ILE A 102 13.72 0.77 -8.55
N SER A 103 13.84 -0.09 -9.54
CA SER A 103 13.00 -0.12 -10.74
C SER A 103 12.30 -1.48 -10.77
N ARG A 104 10.99 -1.50 -10.71
CA ARG A 104 10.21 -2.74 -10.67
C ARG A 104 9.12 -2.75 -11.73
N ALA A 105 8.76 -3.93 -12.19
CA ALA A 105 7.65 -4.13 -13.11
C ALA A 105 6.36 -3.47 -12.58
N PRO A 106 5.51 -2.91 -13.46
CA PRO A 106 4.20 -2.40 -13.08
C PRO A 106 3.30 -3.56 -12.62
N LYS A 107 2.14 -3.23 -12.07
CA LYS A 107 1.14 -4.25 -11.69
C LYS A 107 0.68 -5.04 -12.91
N PHE A 108 0.30 -6.29 -12.72
CA PHE A 108 -0.25 -7.16 -13.76
C PHE A 108 -1.48 -6.53 -14.41
N SER A 109 -2.52 -6.24 -13.63
CA SER A 109 -3.73 -5.56 -14.09
C SER A 109 -3.60 -4.05 -13.93
N TYR A 110 -4.05 -3.30 -14.92
CA TYR A 110 -3.96 -1.84 -15.01
C TYR A 110 -2.54 -1.27 -15.11
N GLY A 111 -1.54 -2.12 -15.09
CA GLY A 111 -0.15 -1.77 -15.32
C GLY A 111 0.35 -2.39 -16.61
N ALA A 112 0.62 -3.70 -16.63
CA ALA A 112 1.06 -4.43 -17.82
C ALA A 112 -0.08 -4.70 -18.82
N PHE A 113 -1.26 -5.02 -18.32
CA PHE A 113 -2.49 -5.17 -19.10
C PHE A 113 -3.46 -4.03 -18.79
N MET A 114 -4.20 -3.57 -19.82
CA MET A 114 -5.21 -2.51 -19.66
C MET A 114 -6.30 -2.94 -18.70
N GLN A 115 -6.86 -4.13 -18.89
CA GLN A 115 -7.93 -4.69 -18.07
C GLN A 115 -7.78 -6.22 -18.00
N ALA A 116 -6.86 -6.70 -17.17
CA ALA A 116 -6.52 -8.12 -17.13
C ALA A 116 -7.67 -9.06 -16.75
N THR A 117 -8.80 -8.54 -16.27
CA THR A 117 -9.97 -9.36 -15.94
C THR A 117 -10.84 -9.73 -17.13
N SER A 118 -10.68 -9.04 -18.27
CA SER A 118 -11.54 -9.20 -19.44
C SER A 118 -10.84 -8.98 -20.79
N SER A 119 -9.55 -8.63 -20.79
CA SER A 119 -8.85 -8.27 -22.03
C SER A 119 -7.41 -8.77 -22.05
N ASN A 120 -7.00 -9.27 -23.22
CA ASN A 120 -5.60 -9.61 -23.55
C ASN A 120 -4.79 -8.39 -23.97
N ALA A 121 -5.43 -7.21 -24.10
CA ALA A 121 -4.74 -6.00 -24.52
C ALA A 121 -3.69 -5.56 -23.49
N THR A 122 -2.46 -5.43 -23.97
CA THR A 122 -1.35 -4.90 -23.18
C THR A 122 -1.46 -3.38 -23.06
N ASN A 123 -0.90 -2.83 -21.99
CA ASN A 123 -0.86 -1.40 -21.78
C ASN A 123 0.30 -0.79 -22.58
N PRO A 124 0.04 0.03 -23.62
CA PRO A 124 1.10 0.60 -24.44
C PRO A 124 1.96 1.62 -23.70
N ASN A 125 1.48 2.14 -22.57
CA ASN A 125 2.17 3.11 -21.73
C ASN A 125 2.78 2.42 -20.48
N ALA A 126 2.86 1.09 -20.46
CA ALA A 126 3.43 0.36 -19.34
C ALA A 126 4.92 0.68 -19.18
N VAL A 127 5.27 1.18 -18.01
CA VAL A 127 6.65 1.47 -17.61
C VAL A 127 6.90 0.94 -16.22
N ASN A 128 8.17 0.68 -15.92
CA ASN A 128 8.57 0.31 -14.56
C ASN A 128 8.28 1.44 -13.58
N GLU A 129 7.71 1.09 -12.45
CA GLU A 129 7.66 1.99 -11.30
C GLU A 129 9.08 2.15 -10.74
N LYS A 130 9.48 3.39 -10.44
CA LYS A 130 10.76 3.72 -9.85
C LYS A 130 10.58 4.26 -8.45
N ILE A 131 11.45 3.84 -7.55
CA ILE A 131 11.43 4.27 -6.15
C ILE A 131 12.83 4.70 -5.77
N PHE A 132 12.96 5.90 -5.26
CA PHE A 132 14.16 6.37 -4.58
C PHE A 132 13.85 6.56 -3.11
N SER A 133 14.72 6.06 -2.24
CA SER A 133 14.58 6.23 -0.79
C SER A 133 15.92 6.60 -0.17
N ALA A 134 15.88 7.52 0.81
CA ALA A 134 17.03 7.87 1.63
C ALA A 134 16.58 7.99 3.09
N GLU A 135 17.41 7.51 3.99
CA GLU A 135 17.19 7.55 5.43
C GLU A 135 18.44 8.00 6.16
N LEU A 136 18.26 8.81 7.18
CA LEU A 136 19.32 9.24 8.11
C LEU A 136 18.80 9.01 9.52
N GLY A 137 19.55 8.26 10.32
CA GLY A 137 19.14 7.95 11.68
C GLY A 137 20.23 8.12 12.71
N TYR A 138 19.78 8.32 13.93
CA TYR A 138 20.62 8.38 15.12
C TYR A 138 20.07 7.44 16.18
N GLY A 139 20.94 6.62 16.74
CA GLY A 139 20.62 5.69 17.81
C GLY A 139 21.40 6.01 19.09
N PHE A 140 20.69 5.92 20.20
CA PHE A 140 21.27 5.94 21.54
C PHE A 140 20.86 4.68 22.29
N ARG A 141 21.82 4.02 22.93
CA ARG A 141 21.55 2.84 23.77
C ARG A 141 22.45 2.83 24.98
N ASN A 142 21.83 2.73 26.16
CA ASN A 142 22.51 2.40 27.38
C ASN A 142 21.75 1.30 28.14
N ARG A 143 22.10 1.05 29.40
CA ARG A 143 21.45 -0.01 30.22
C ARG A 143 19.94 0.23 30.40
N MET A 144 19.48 1.48 30.46
CA MET A 144 18.10 1.82 30.80
C MET A 144 17.32 2.35 29.61
N LEU A 145 17.95 3.02 28.65
CA LEU A 145 17.31 3.74 27.56
C LEU A 145 17.86 3.27 26.21
N THR A 146 16.95 2.91 25.32
CA THR A 146 17.19 2.84 23.87
C THR A 146 16.31 3.89 23.21
N ALA A 147 16.90 4.73 22.38
CA ALA A 147 16.21 5.77 21.61
C ALA A 147 16.72 5.77 20.18
N ASN A 148 15.82 5.82 19.21
CA ASN A 148 16.16 5.94 17.80
C ASN A 148 15.36 7.09 17.21
N VAL A 149 16.04 7.93 16.43
CA VAL A 149 15.42 8.96 15.60
C VAL A 149 15.76 8.64 14.15
N ASN A 150 14.77 8.63 13.28
CA ASN A 150 14.93 8.38 11.86
C ASN A 150 14.26 9.49 11.05
N LEU A 151 14.96 10.03 10.07
CA LEU A 151 14.45 10.92 9.04
C LEU A 151 14.43 10.16 7.74
N TYR A 152 13.30 10.18 7.04
CA TYR A 152 13.17 9.46 5.77
C TYR A 152 12.63 10.36 4.66
N TYR A 153 13.05 10.03 3.45
CA TYR A 153 12.54 10.60 2.21
C TYR A 153 12.39 9.47 1.19
N THR A 154 11.19 9.29 0.64
CA THR A 154 10.93 8.32 -0.43
C THR A 154 10.14 8.99 -1.53
N LYS A 155 10.66 8.91 -2.75
CA LYS A 155 9.99 9.36 -3.98
C LYS A 155 9.58 8.15 -4.81
N TRP A 156 8.29 8.05 -5.12
CA TRP A 156 7.71 7.12 -6.08
C TRP A 156 7.54 7.85 -7.40
N MET A 157 7.93 7.23 -8.50
CA MET A 157 7.91 7.79 -9.84
C MET A 157 7.35 6.75 -10.82
N ASP A 158 6.80 7.24 -11.91
CA ASP A 158 6.27 6.42 -13.01
C ASP A 158 5.18 5.40 -12.56
N LYS A 159 4.45 5.74 -11.49
CA LYS A 159 3.34 4.92 -11.04
C LYS A 159 2.19 4.98 -12.04
N THR A 160 1.64 3.82 -12.39
CA THR A 160 0.45 3.72 -13.23
C THR A 160 -0.80 3.64 -12.37
N MET A 161 -1.80 4.46 -12.71
CA MET A 161 -3.13 4.45 -12.10
C MET A 161 -4.17 4.30 -13.19
N THR A 162 -5.24 3.56 -12.90
CA THR A 162 -6.37 3.42 -13.81
C THR A 162 -7.68 3.62 -13.06
N THR A 163 -8.61 4.35 -13.65
CA THR A 163 -9.96 4.51 -13.11
C THR A 163 -10.97 4.29 -14.22
N GLY A 164 -12.11 3.67 -13.86
CA GLY A 164 -13.24 3.51 -14.79
C GLY A 164 -14.07 4.78 -14.86
N THR A 165 -14.63 5.04 -16.04
CA THR A 165 -15.59 6.13 -16.28
C THR A 165 -16.71 5.65 -17.18
N ASP A 166 -17.83 6.38 -17.17
CA ASP A 166 -18.95 6.18 -18.07
C ASP A 166 -19.07 7.43 -18.95
N LEU A 167 -18.89 7.25 -20.26
CA LEU A 167 -19.00 8.34 -21.24
C LEU A 167 -20.45 8.56 -21.71
N GLY A 168 -21.43 7.89 -21.04
CA GLY A 168 -22.85 7.98 -21.35
C GLY A 168 -23.31 7.03 -22.47
N TYR A 169 -22.44 6.64 -23.38
CA TYR A 169 -22.69 5.68 -24.46
C TYR A 169 -21.74 4.50 -24.48
N THR A 170 -20.65 4.58 -23.74
CA THR A 170 -19.73 3.47 -23.54
C THR A 170 -18.98 3.59 -22.21
N ARG A 171 -18.60 2.47 -21.64
CA ARG A 171 -17.70 2.43 -20.50
C ARG A 171 -16.26 2.49 -20.98
N ALA A 172 -15.47 3.29 -20.28
CA ALA A 172 -14.06 3.50 -20.58
C ALA A 172 -13.20 3.37 -19.32
N ASN A 173 -11.93 3.09 -19.52
CA ASN A 173 -10.89 3.20 -18.52
C ASN A 173 -9.99 4.38 -18.87
N ILE A 174 -9.63 5.18 -17.90
CA ILE A 174 -8.61 6.21 -18.01
C ILE A 174 -7.33 5.63 -17.43
N ASN A 175 -6.34 5.44 -18.27
CA ASN A 175 -5.01 4.98 -17.89
C ASN A 175 -4.06 6.17 -17.75
N MET A 176 -3.52 6.36 -16.56
CA MET A 176 -2.60 7.44 -16.21
C MET A 176 -1.22 6.83 -15.94
N SER A 177 -0.19 7.36 -16.58
CA SER A 177 1.21 7.01 -16.34
C SER A 177 1.98 8.21 -15.83
N GLY A 178 3.15 7.97 -15.24
CA GLY A 178 4.01 9.04 -14.74
C GLY A 178 3.53 9.69 -13.45
N VAL A 179 2.68 9.02 -12.68
CA VAL A 179 2.21 9.53 -11.39
C VAL A 179 3.32 9.44 -10.37
N GLU A 180 3.58 10.54 -9.68
CA GLU A 180 4.61 10.63 -8.64
C GLU A 180 3.98 10.82 -7.26
N ALA A 181 4.66 10.32 -6.24
CA ALA A 181 4.32 10.59 -4.83
C ALA A 181 5.59 10.76 -4.01
N THR A 182 5.56 11.69 -3.07
CA THR A 182 6.65 11.93 -2.12
C THR A 182 6.16 11.62 -0.72
N HIS A 183 6.95 10.82 -0.01
CA HIS A 183 6.73 10.48 1.39
C HIS A 183 7.97 10.90 2.17
N MET A 184 7.84 11.88 3.05
CA MET A 184 8.94 12.27 3.94
C MET A 184 8.43 12.40 5.35
N GLY A 185 9.33 12.26 6.32
CA GLY A 185 8.94 12.36 7.72
C GLY A 185 10.06 12.08 8.69
N ALA A 186 9.66 12.11 9.96
CA ALA A 186 10.51 11.80 11.10
C ALA A 186 9.82 10.77 12.00
N GLU A 187 10.62 9.87 12.54
CA GLU A 187 10.19 8.81 13.45
C GLU A 187 11.06 8.81 14.70
N LEU A 188 10.44 8.55 15.83
CA LEU A 188 11.08 8.40 17.13
C LEU A 188 10.60 7.11 17.77
N ASP A 189 11.53 6.25 18.17
CA ASP A 189 11.28 5.06 18.97
C ASP A 189 12.03 5.14 20.29
N LEU A 190 11.33 4.83 21.38
CA LEU A 190 11.87 4.87 22.72
C LEU A 190 11.55 3.57 23.46
N LYS A 191 12.55 3.08 24.20
CA LYS A 191 12.38 1.99 25.17
C LYS A 191 13.15 2.34 26.44
N PHE A 192 12.42 2.49 27.53
CA PHE A 192 12.99 2.92 28.81
C PHE A 192 12.70 1.88 29.91
N LYS A 193 13.76 1.35 30.50
CA LYS A 193 13.72 0.34 31.58
C LYS A 193 14.44 0.89 32.82
N PRO A 194 13.78 1.79 33.58
CA PRO A 194 14.39 2.36 34.77
C PRO A 194 14.62 1.30 35.87
N PHE A 195 13.79 0.28 35.88
CA PHE A 195 13.81 -0.83 36.82
C PHE A 195 13.61 -2.16 36.10
N ASN A 196 14.06 -3.26 36.69
CA ASN A 196 13.90 -4.60 36.13
C ASN A 196 12.42 -5.03 36.01
N TRP A 197 11.55 -4.44 36.81
CA TRP A 197 10.12 -4.74 36.84
C TRP A 197 9.28 -3.83 35.96
N MET A 198 9.83 -2.75 35.36
CA MET A 198 9.11 -1.76 34.59
C MET A 198 9.78 -1.50 33.23
N GLU A 199 8.98 -1.52 32.19
CA GLU A 199 9.36 -1.12 30.83
C GLU A 199 8.34 -0.12 30.27
N LEU A 200 8.82 1.02 29.83
CA LEU A 200 8.07 2.03 29.08
C LEU A 200 8.54 1.99 27.63
N THR A 201 7.60 1.95 26.68
CA THR A 201 7.86 2.10 25.26
C THR A 201 7.17 3.33 24.73
N GLY A 202 7.75 3.99 23.74
CA GLY A 202 7.16 5.13 23.07
C GLY A 202 7.48 5.11 21.58
N MET A 203 6.54 5.51 20.76
CA MET A 203 6.72 5.70 19.34
C MET A 203 6.00 6.97 18.91
N PHE A 204 6.64 7.73 18.03
CA PHE A 204 6.03 8.89 17.38
C PHE A 204 6.49 8.93 15.92
N SER A 205 5.55 9.08 14.98
CA SER A 205 5.83 9.25 13.57
C SER A 205 5.06 10.45 13.03
N TYR A 206 5.75 11.30 12.30
CA TYR A 206 5.19 12.44 11.60
C TYR A 206 5.60 12.39 10.14
N GLY A 207 4.63 12.13 9.24
CA GLY A 207 4.82 12.10 7.80
C GLY A 207 4.21 13.32 7.11
N ASP A 208 4.77 13.71 5.97
CA ASP A 208 4.18 14.62 5.00
C ASP A 208 4.18 13.89 3.64
N TRP A 209 3.04 13.30 3.29
CA TRP A 209 2.88 12.44 2.12
C TRP A 209 1.94 13.10 1.13
N LYS A 210 2.46 13.35 -0.07
CA LYS A 210 1.76 14.07 -1.14
C LYS A 210 2.01 13.44 -2.49
N TRP A 211 1.04 13.57 -3.36
CA TRP A 211 1.26 13.38 -4.78
C TRP A 211 2.18 14.49 -5.28
N GLY A 212 3.07 14.18 -6.21
CA GLY A 212 4.18 15.07 -6.60
C GLY A 212 4.16 15.46 -8.07
N SER A 213 3.11 15.11 -8.81
CA SER A 213 2.98 15.47 -10.20
C SER A 213 1.53 15.49 -10.66
N ASN A 214 1.27 16.28 -11.70
CA ASN A 214 0.04 16.15 -12.47
C ASN A 214 0.11 14.88 -13.32
N ALA A 215 -1.00 14.16 -13.43
CA ALA A 215 -1.10 12.94 -14.20
C ALA A 215 -1.88 13.21 -15.51
N LYS A 216 -1.34 12.78 -16.65
CA LYS A 216 -2.06 12.72 -17.90
C LYS A 216 -2.58 11.31 -18.13
N GLY A 217 -3.89 11.18 -18.29
CA GLY A 217 -4.55 9.93 -18.62
C GLY A 217 -5.12 9.92 -20.01
N TYR A 218 -5.17 8.75 -20.63
CA TYR A 218 -5.80 8.51 -21.91
C TYR A 218 -6.94 7.52 -21.75
N PHE A 219 -7.96 7.67 -22.61
CA PHE A 219 -9.19 6.89 -22.54
C PHE A 219 -9.10 5.63 -23.41
N PHE A 220 -9.47 4.50 -22.83
CA PHE A 220 -9.50 3.21 -23.51
C PHE A 220 -10.83 2.51 -23.25
N SER A 221 -11.30 1.69 -24.16
CA SER A 221 -12.51 0.89 -23.96
C SER A 221 -12.34 -0.06 -22.77
N GLU A 222 -13.41 -0.24 -21.98
CA GLU A 222 -13.39 -1.19 -20.84
C GLU A 222 -13.15 -2.63 -21.32
N GLN A 223 -13.74 -2.97 -22.48
CA GLN A 223 -13.50 -4.24 -23.14
C GLN A 223 -12.55 -4.04 -24.32
N GLY A 224 -11.53 -4.90 -24.42
CA GLY A 224 -10.57 -4.85 -25.50
C GLY A 224 -9.45 -3.82 -25.37
N GLY A 225 -9.57 -2.82 -24.49
CA GLY A 225 -8.50 -1.84 -24.25
C GLY A 225 -8.14 -0.97 -25.46
N GLN A 226 -9.09 -0.72 -26.38
CA GLN A 226 -8.86 0.07 -27.58
C GLN A 226 -8.86 1.57 -27.24
N PRO A 227 -7.98 2.39 -27.85
CA PRO A 227 -7.98 3.84 -27.65
C PRO A 227 -9.29 4.46 -28.16
N LEU A 228 -9.83 5.41 -27.38
CA LEU A 228 -11.11 6.05 -27.66
C LEU A 228 -10.94 7.54 -27.95
N ASP A 229 -11.75 8.06 -28.88
CA ASP A 229 -11.94 9.48 -29.04
C ASP A 229 -12.90 10.06 -27.97
N LYS A 230 -13.12 11.38 -27.99
CA LYS A 230 -14.03 12.08 -27.07
C LYS A 230 -15.50 11.64 -27.19
N ASN A 231 -15.87 10.99 -28.26
CA ASN A 231 -17.24 10.51 -28.55
C ASN A 231 -17.36 8.99 -28.23
N GLY A 232 -16.25 8.33 -27.78
CA GLY A 232 -16.20 6.92 -27.48
C GLY A 232 -16.00 5.99 -28.68
N ASN A 233 -15.63 6.52 -29.84
CA ASN A 233 -15.27 5.72 -30.99
C ASN A 233 -13.81 5.29 -30.91
N VAL A 234 -13.49 4.12 -31.46
CA VAL A 234 -12.11 3.66 -31.57
C VAL A 234 -11.32 4.61 -32.47
N THR A 235 -10.14 4.98 -32.03
CA THR A 235 -9.23 5.89 -32.70
C THR A 235 -7.80 5.38 -32.70
N GLU A 236 -6.87 6.14 -33.23
CA GLU A 236 -5.45 5.85 -33.25
C GLU A 236 -4.83 6.10 -31.87
N LEU A 237 -3.98 5.16 -31.41
CA LEU A 237 -3.25 5.25 -30.14
C LEU A 237 -2.34 6.49 -30.16
N LEU A 238 -2.53 7.37 -29.17
CA LEU A 238 -1.83 8.66 -29.04
C LEU A 238 -1.94 9.59 -30.26
N GLY A 239 -2.92 9.31 -31.12
CA GLY A 239 -3.28 10.17 -32.24
C GLY A 239 -3.97 11.49 -31.77
N PRO A 240 -4.20 12.44 -32.70
CA PRO A 240 -4.74 13.75 -32.34
C PRO A 240 -6.14 13.69 -31.75
N ASP A 241 -6.89 12.65 -32.09
CA ASP A 241 -8.29 12.47 -31.61
C ASP A 241 -8.36 11.60 -30.35
N HIS A 242 -7.25 11.01 -29.89
CA HIS A 242 -7.24 10.18 -28.68
C HIS A 242 -7.63 11.02 -27.47
N ALA A 243 -8.76 10.70 -26.85
CA ALA A 243 -9.28 11.42 -25.69
C ALA A 243 -8.32 11.32 -24.50
N TRP A 244 -8.15 12.43 -23.81
CA TRP A 244 -7.26 12.55 -22.67
C TRP A 244 -7.90 13.35 -21.53
N ALA A 245 -7.32 13.26 -20.35
CA ALA A 245 -7.58 14.15 -19.23
C ALA A 245 -6.26 14.41 -18.48
N ILE A 246 -6.02 15.65 -18.07
CA ILE A 246 -4.95 15.96 -17.11
C ILE A 246 -5.60 16.12 -15.75
N ILE A 247 -4.97 15.56 -14.74
CA ILE A 247 -5.41 15.60 -13.36
C ILE A 247 -4.33 16.30 -12.56
N ASN A 248 -4.66 17.47 -12.03
CA ASN A 248 -3.77 18.28 -11.22
C ASN A 248 -3.73 17.69 -9.80
N MET A 249 -2.75 16.82 -9.54
CA MET A 249 -2.58 16.11 -8.28
C MET A 249 -1.43 16.67 -7.45
N ASP A 250 -0.60 17.54 -8.01
CA ASP A 250 0.58 18.05 -7.30
C ASP A 250 0.20 18.72 -5.97
N GLY A 251 0.84 18.26 -4.89
CA GLY A 251 0.57 18.72 -3.54
C GLY A 251 -0.62 18.12 -2.82
N VAL A 252 -1.51 17.37 -3.52
CA VAL A 252 -2.66 16.68 -2.93
C VAL A 252 -2.20 15.60 -1.95
N ARG A 253 -2.85 15.48 -0.80
CA ARG A 253 -2.50 14.52 0.25
C ARG A 253 -2.68 13.07 -0.21
N VAL A 254 -1.71 12.21 0.11
CA VAL A 254 -1.88 10.76 -0.04
C VAL A 254 -2.74 10.25 1.12
N GLY A 255 -3.83 9.59 0.80
CA GLY A 255 -4.76 9.01 1.77
C GLY A 255 -4.54 7.51 2.03
N GLY A 256 -5.34 6.97 2.93
CA GLY A 256 -5.37 5.54 3.26
C GLY A 256 -4.49 5.12 4.43
N SER A 257 -3.70 6.03 4.99
CA SER A 257 -2.91 5.80 6.21
C SER A 257 -2.73 7.10 7.00
N ALA A 258 -2.70 7.02 8.32
CA ALA A 258 -2.46 8.16 9.19
C ALA A 258 -1.01 8.67 9.02
N GLN A 259 -0.87 9.96 8.71
CA GLN A 259 0.43 10.62 8.54
C GLN A 259 1.04 11.09 9.88
N THR A 260 0.29 10.97 10.96
CA THR A 260 0.77 11.18 12.33
C THR A 260 0.29 10.02 13.18
N THR A 261 1.23 9.29 13.77
CA THR A 261 0.93 8.21 14.71
C THR A 261 1.77 8.36 15.97
N ALA A 262 1.20 8.00 17.11
CA ALA A 262 1.93 7.92 18.37
C ALA A 262 1.46 6.69 19.15
N ALA A 263 2.36 6.11 19.92
CA ALA A 263 2.02 5.07 20.86
C ALA A 263 2.87 5.18 22.12
N VAL A 264 2.28 4.86 23.25
CA VAL A 264 2.97 4.73 24.55
C VAL A 264 2.51 3.45 25.22
N GLY A 265 3.45 2.58 25.52
CA GLY A 265 3.20 1.31 26.22
C GLY A 265 3.88 1.27 27.58
N LEU A 266 3.18 0.79 28.58
CA LEU A 266 3.70 0.51 29.91
C LEU A 266 3.55 -0.98 30.22
N ASN A 267 4.63 -1.63 30.56
CA ASN A 267 4.64 -3.01 31.02
C ASN A 267 5.26 -3.10 32.42
N VAL A 268 4.55 -3.74 33.33
CA VAL A 268 4.94 -3.91 34.73
C VAL A 268 4.93 -5.39 35.10
N ASN A 269 6.06 -5.90 35.54
CA ASN A 269 6.14 -7.19 36.22
C ASN A 269 5.83 -6.97 37.70
N VAL A 270 4.56 -7.17 38.09
CA VAL A 270 4.10 -7.00 39.48
C VAL A 270 4.90 -7.93 40.41
N ASN A 271 5.17 -9.13 39.94
CA ASN A 271 6.07 -10.10 40.54
C ASN A 271 6.64 -11.04 39.47
N LYS A 272 7.31 -12.14 39.85
CA LYS A 272 7.89 -13.12 38.92
C LYS A 272 6.84 -13.84 38.05
N ASP A 273 5.59 -13.89 38.48
CA ASP A 273 4.52 -14.67 37.87
C ASP A 273 3.44 -13.78 37.20
N ILE A 274 3.30 -12.53 37.62
CA ILE A 274 2.25 -11.61 37.12
C ILE A 274 2.86 -10.43 36.38
N ARG A 275 2.41 -10.26 35.14
CA ARG A 275 2.71 -9.10 34.31
C ARG A 275 1.41 -8.41 33.89
N VAL A 276 1.40 -7.09 33.91
CA VAL A 276 0.32 -6.24 33.40
C VAL A 276 0.87 -5.22 32.42
N GLY A 277 0.07 -4.83 31.45
CA GLY A 277 0.46 -3.83 30.45
C GLY A 277 -0.72 -2.96 30.06
N ALA A 278 -0.40 -1.75 29.65
CA ALA A 278 -1.32 -0.79 29.06
C ALA A 278 -0.65 -0.13 27.86
N ASP A 279 -1.37 -0.04 26.75
CA ASP A 279 -0.90 0.58 25.53
C ASP A 279 -1.90 1.66 25.11
N TRP A 280 -1.39 2.88 24.86
CA TRP A 280 -2.14 3.96 24.25
C TRP A 280 -1.65 4.19 22.85
N THR A 281 -2.56 4.32 21.89
CA THR A 281 -2.27 4.65 20.49
C THR A 281 -3.07 5.87 20.03
N TYR A 282 -2.46 6.64 19.13
CA TYR A 282 -3.05 7.82 18.52
C TYR A 282 -2.85 7.80 17.01
N TYR A 283 -3.90 8.15 16.26
CA TYR A 283 -3.92 8.32 14.82
C TYR A 283 -4.44 9.71 14.47
N GLY A 284 -3.65 10.47 13.72
CA GLY A 284 -4.02 11.80 13.27
C GLY A 284 -3.55 12.06 11.85
N ARG A 285 -4.07 13.12 11.23
CA ARG A 285 -3.78 13.44 9.84
C ARG A 285 -3.99 12.25 8.91
N ASN A 286 -5.06 11.49 9.16
CA ASN A 286 -5.52 10.41 8.29
C ASN A 286 -6.48 10.99 7.26
N TYR A 287 -6.38 10.55 6.02
CA TYR A 287 -7.18 11.02 4.91
C TYR A 287 -7.88 9.85 4.24
N SER A 288 -9.05 10.08 3.68
CA SER A 288 -9.78 9.08 2.91
C SER A 288 -8.92 8.53 1.78
N TYR A 289 -9.16 7.29 1.40
CA TYR A 289 -8.46 6.70 0.27
C TYR A 289 -8.78 7.51 -0.98
N TYR A 290 -7.72 8.06 -1.57
CA TYR A 290 -7.82 8.85 -2.76
C TYR A 290 -7.86 7.93 -3.99
N GLN A 291 -9.00 7.92 -4.65
CA GLN A 291 -9.17 7.27 -5.95
C GLN A 291 -9.67 8.33 -6.92
N VAL A 292 -8.96 8.51 -8.02
CA VAL A 292 -9.45 9.37 -9.10
C VAL A 292 -10.79 8.81 -9.57
N ASP A 293 -11.82 9.62 -9.46
CA ASP A 293 -13.14 9.25 -9.97
C ASP A 293 -13.28 9.75 -11.41
N GLY A 294 -13.27 8.82 -12.36
CA GLY A 294 -13.38 9.14 -13.78
C GLY A 294 -14.68 9.89 -14.15
N THR A 295 -15.74 9.76 -13.34
CA THR A 295 -17.02 10.44 -13.59
C THR A 295 -16.95 11.95 -13.32
N LEU A 296 -15.96 12.41 -12.55
CA LEU A 296 -15.70 13.84 -12.30
C LEU A 296 -14.78 14.48 -13.35
N LEU A 297 -14.18 13.67 -14.22
CA LEU A 297 -13.19 14.16 -15.16
C LEU A 297 -13.83 14.68 -16.44
N SER A 298 -13.48 15.90 -16.80
CA SER A 298 -13.82 16.48 -18.11
C SER A 298 -12.82 16.00 -19.16
N ILE A 299 -13.33 15.49 -20.28
CA ILE A 299 -12.54 14.99 -21.41
C ILE A 299 -11.83 16.15 -22.12
N ASN A 300 -10.59 15.93 -22.53
CA ASN A 300 -9.72 16.89 -23.22
C ASN A 300 -9.55 18.20 -22.45
N LYS A 301 -9.47 18.09 -21.11
CA LYS A 301 -9.29 19.24 -20.21
C LYS A 301 -8.36 18.89 -19.05
N GLU A 302 -7.89 19.94 -18.40
CA GLU A 302 -7.28 19.87 -17.08
C GLU A 302 -8.37 19.82 -16.01
N ASN A 303 -8.16 18.99 -15.02
CA ASN A 303 -9.07 18.77 -13.91
C ASN A 303 -8.32 19.02 -12.60
N THR A 304 -8.86 19.87 -11.74
CA THR A 304 -8.32 20.08 -10.38
C THR A 304 -9.07 19.20 -9.42
N LEU A 305 -8.33 18.59 -8.52
CA LEU A 305 -8.87 17.73 -7.48
C LEU A 305 -8.64 18.36 -6.11
N ASP A 306 -9.66 18.28 -5.25
CA ASP A 306 -9.54 18.68 -3.86
C ASP A 306 -8.74 17.67 -3.06
N ASP A 307 -8.22 18.10 -1.92
CA ASP A 307 -7.63 17.18 -0.94
C ASP A 307 -8.65 16.11 -0.53
N PRO A 308 -8.20 14.87 -0.26
CA PRO A 308 -9.08 13.83 0.24
C PRO A 308 -9.65 14.22 1.61
N TRP A 309 -10.87 13.77 1.90
CA TRP A 309 -11.55 14.06 3.16
C TRP A 309 -10.67 13.64 4.36
N LYS A 310 -10.54 14.53 5.33
CA LYS A 310 -9.71 14.30 6.51
C LYS A 310 -10.50 13.55 7.57
N ILE A 311 -10.07 12.34 7.87
CA ILE A 311 -10.64 11.50 8.92
C ILE A 311 -10.35 12.12 10.28
N PRO A 312 -11.35 12.25 11.19
CA PRO A 312 -11.14 12.71 12.55
C PRO A 312 -10.06 11.91 13.27
N ALA A 313 -9.25 12.61 14.07
CA ALA A 313 -8.21 11.95 14.85
C ALA A 313 -8.83 11.02 15.91
N ALA A 314 -8.15 9.94 16.21
CA ALA A 314 -8.59 8.94 17.15
C ALA A 314 -7.48 8.48 18.08
N SER A 315 -7.86 8.05 19.28
CA SER A 315 -6.95 7.37 20.19
C SER A 315 -7.62 6.21 20.90
N MET A 316 -6.82 5.24 21.32
CA MET A 316 -7.30 3.99 21.88
C MET A 316 -6.38 3.57 23.03
N ILE A 317 -6.97 2.90 24.02
CA ILE A 317 -6.24 2.30 25.16
C ILE A 317 -6.55 0.81 25.17
N ASP A 318 -5.50 0.00 25.19
CA ASP A 318 -5.58 -1.44 25.35
C ASP A 318 -4.93 -1.86 26.66
N LEU A 319 -5.49 -2.88 27.30
CA LEU A 319 -4.93 -3.49 28.52
C LEU A 319 -4.61 -4.95 28.28
N ASN A 320 -3.53 -5.40 28.87
CA ASN A 320 -3.15 -6.82 28.88
C ASN A 320 -2.67 -7.26 30.26
N ALA A 321 -2.92 -8.53 30.59
CA ALA A 321 -2.39 -9.14 31.79
C ALA A 321 -2.04 -10.61 31.54
N SER A 322 -1.02 -11.11 32.21
CA SER A 322 -0.67 -12.53 32.20
C SER A 322 -0.25 -13.02 33.58
N TRP A 323 -0.62 -14.25 33.87
CA TRP A 323 -0.30 -14.93 35.09
C TRP A 323 0.29 -16.34 34.83
N LYS A 324 1.50 -16.59 35.32
CA LYS A 324 2.17 -17.88 35.28
C LYS A 324 1.86 -18.65 36.54
N PHE A 325 1.49 -19.92 36.42
CA PHE A 325 1.19 -20.79 37.56
C PHE A 325 1.45 -22.25 37.19
N LYS A 326 1.30 -23.14 38.15
CA LYS A 326 1.44 -24.60 37.92
C LYS A 326 0.10 -25.31 38.03
N ILE A 327 -0.12 -26.28 37.16
CA ILE A 327 -1.19 -27.25 37.26
C ILE A 327 -0.53 -28.61 37.51
N GLY A 328 -0.43 -29.01 38.76
CA GLY A 328 0.39 -30.18 39.14
C GLY A 328 1.87 -29.94 38.79
N ALA A 329 2.43 -30.78 37.91
CA ALA A 329 3.80 -30.66 37.41
C ALA A 329 3.93 -29.78 36.16
N LEU A 330 2.82 -29.36 35.55
CA LEU A 330 2.80 -28.62 34.29
C LEU A 330 2.87 -27.12 34.53
N ASP A 331 3.64 -26.41 33.67
CA ASP A 331 3.68 -24.97 33.68
C ASP A 331 2.52 -24.40 32.83
N ALA A 332 1.78 -23.50 33.42
CA ALA A 332 0.62 -22.86 32.79
C ALA A 332 0.74 -21.34 32.76
N VAL A 333 0.19 -20.71 31.71
CA VAL A 333 0.07 -19.27 31.59
C VAL A 333 -1.37 -18.92 31.23
N PHE A 334 -2.04 -18.16 32.08
CA PHE A 334 -3.32 -17.52 31.77
C PHE A 334 -3.05 -16.08 31.35
N SER A 335 -3.65 -15.65 30.24
CA SER A 335 -3.53 -14.28 29.74
C SER A 335 -4.87 -13.75 29.25
N GLY A 336 -5.06 -12.47 29.44
CA GLY A 336 -6.26 -11.74 29.01
C GLY A 336 -5.88 -10.40 28.41
N ASN A 337 -6.65 -9.98 27.39
CA ASN A 337 -6.54 -8.67 26.79
C ASN A 337 -7.91 -8.03 26.74
N VAL A 338 -7.94 -6.70 26.93
CA VAL A 338 -9.07 -5.83 26.69
C VAL A 338 -8.61 -4.81 25.66
N ASN A 339 -9.06 -4.93 24.44
CA ASN A 339 -8.75 -3.95 23.41
C ASN A 339 -9.83 -2.88 23.40
N ASN A 340 -9.42 -1.63 23.14
CA ASN A 340 -10.31 -0.48 23.16
C ASN A 340 -11.10 -0.35 24.48
N LEU A 341 -10.35 -0.19 25.57
CA LEU A 341 -10.90 -0.11 26.95
C LEU A 341 -12.06 0.89 27.07
N LEU A 342 -11.99 2.03 26.39
CA LEU A 342 -12.98 3.08 26.46
C LEU A 342 -14.19 2.84 25.56
N ASN A 343 -14.21 1.74 24.80
CA ASN A 343 -15.27 1.41 23.84
C ASN A 343 -15.55 2.53 22.83
N TYR A 344 -14.48 3.20 22.37
CA TYR A 344 -14.58 4.29 21.41
C TYR A 344 -14.59 3.75 19.98
N GLN A 345 -15.69 3.94 19.25
CA GLN A 345 -15.75 3.60 17.82
C GLN A 345 -15.27 4.80 17.01
N TYR A 346 -14.19 4.64 16.29
CA TYR A 346 -13.64 5.67 15.41
C TYR A 346 -13.64 5.20 13.96
N ILE A 347 -13.52 6.14 13.06
CA ILE A 347 -13.46 5.86 11.62
C ILE A 347 -12.05 5.34 11.28
N GLU A 348 -11.96 4.07 10.92
CA GLU A 348 -10.72 3.41 10.50
C GLU A 348 -10.35 3.77 9.06
N LYS A 349 -11.34 3.76 8.18
CA LYS A 349 -11.19 4.03 6.74
C LYS A 349 -12.32 4.89 6.24
N ALA A 350 -12.03 5.68 5.22
CA ALA A 350 -13.05 6.44 4.51
C ALA A 350 -12.75 6.41 3.01
N TRP A 351 -13.81 6.43 2.20
CA TRP A 351 -13.74 6.52 0.75
C TRP A 351 -14.59 7.66 0.25
N ASN A 352 -14.08 8.39 -0.73
CA ASN A 352 -14.85 9.44 -1.36
C ASN A 352 -16.06 8.84 -2.10
N PRO A 353 -17.20 9.53 -2.11
CA PRO A 353 -18.36 9.12 -2.91
C PRO A 353 -18.04 9.24 -4.40
N LYS A 354 -18.61 8.35 -5.21
CA LYS A 354 -18.48 8.46 -6.67
C LYS A 354 -19.21 9.69 -7.21
N GLY A 355 -18.56 10.43 -8.11
CA GLY A 355 -19.15 11.54 -8.81
C GLY A 355 -19.46 12.77 -7.96
N LYS A 356 -18.88 12.88 -6.76
CA LYS A 356 -19.10 14.00 -5.84
C LYS A 356 -17.85 14.33 -5.05
N VAL A 357 -17.70 15.60 -4.69
CA VAL A 357 -16.68 16.02 -3.70
C VAL A 357 -17.04 15.41 -2.34
N ALA A 358 -16.05 14.85 -1.64
CA ALA A 358 -16.28 14.25 -0.33
C ALA A 358 -16.55 15.33 0.74
N THR A 359 -17.58 15.14 1.51
CA THR A 359 -18.00 15.98 2.64
C THR A 359 -18.33 15.11 3.84
N ASP A 360 -18.50 15.71 5.01
CA ASP A 360 -18.91 15.00 6.24
C ASP A 360 -20.27 14.28 6.08
N GLU A 361 -21.11 14.71 5.15
CA GLU A 361 -22.45 14.18 4.93
C GLU A 361 -22.51 13.02 3.92
N ASN A 362 -21.49 12.90 3.04
CA ASN A 362 -21.57 11.97 1.90
C ASN A 362 -20.42 10.98 1.80
N VAL A 363 -19.39 11.08 2.64
CA VAL A 363 -18.25 10.18 2.65
C VAL A 363 -18.65 8.79 3.18
N TYR A 364 -18.17 7.73 2.54
CA TYR A 364 -18.36 6.37 3.04
C TYR A 364 -17.32 6.07 4.11
N VAL A 365 -17.77 5.70 5.31
CA VAL A 365 -16.91 5.45 6.45
C VAL A 365 -17.05 4.02 6.95
N PHE A 366 -15.96 3.49 7.47
CA PHE A 366 -15.89 2.20 8.14
C PHE A 366 -15.40 2.43 9.56
N TYR A 367 -16.22 2.03 10.50
CA TYR A 367 -15.88 2.14 11.92
C TYR A 367 -15.12 0.91 12.39
N THR A 368 -14.25 1.11 13.37
CA THR A 368 -13.63 0.01 14.10
C THR A 368 -14.64 -0.76 14.92
N LEU A 369 -14.29 -1.99 15.26
CA LEU A 369 -14.99 -2.72 16.30
C LEU A 369 -14.88 -1.95 17.63
N GLY A 370 -15.94 -1.96 18.43
CA GLY A 370 -15.89 -1.47 19.80
C GLY A 370 -14.93 -2.29 20.67
N ARG A 371 -15.13 -2.25 21.98
CA ARG A 371 -14.32 -3.03 22.92
C ARG A 371 -14.40 -4.53 22.64
N THR A 372 -13.23 -5.18 22.61
CA THR A 372 -13.14 -6.63 22.47
C THR A 372 -12.33 -7.24 23.60
N TYR A 373 -12.56 -8.51 23.87
CA TYR A 373 -11.90 -9.27 24.93
C TYR A 373 -11.30 -10.54 24.35
N SER A 374 -10.14 -10.93 24.84
CA SER A 374 -9.59 -12.25 24.55
C SER A 374 -9.00 -12.87 25.83
N LEU A 375 -9.24 -14.16 26.00
CA LEU A 375 -8.66 -14.97 27.08
C LEU A 375 -7.92 -16.16 26.47
N ARG A 376 -6.78 -16.51 27.05
CA ARG A 376 -5.96 -17.61 26.59
C ARG A 376 -5.38 -18.36 27.79
N LEU A 377 -5.53 -19.69 27.79
CA LEU A 377 -4.80 -20.59 28.66
C LEU A 377 -3.81 -21.40 27.83
N ARG A 378 -2.54 -21.36 28.20
CA ARG A 378 -1.49 -22.21 27.61
C ARG A 378 -0.92 -23.11 28.71
N VAL A 379 -0.89 -24.41 28.44
CA VAL A 379 -0.27 -25.43 29.30
C VAL A 379 0.88 -26.04 28.51
N ASN A 380 2.06 -26.13 29.14
CA ASN A 380 3.25 -26.77 28.57
C ASN A 380 3.39 -28.13 29.18
N PHE A 381 3.49 -29.15 28.34
CA PHE A 381 3.63 -30.58 28.72
C PHE A 381 5.08 -30.97 28.74
#